data_a348e4d3bdbf96974a382aa9b50dbc36
#
_entry.id   a348e4d3bdbf96974a382aa9b50dbc36
#
_cell.length_a   1.000
_cell.length_b   1.000
_cell.length_c   1.000
_cell.angle_alpha   90.00
_cell.angle_beta   90.00
_cell.angle_gamma   90.00
#
_symmetry.space_group_name_H-M   'P 1'
#
loop_
_entity.id
_entity.type
_entity.pdbx_description
1 polymer ?
#
loop_
_entity_poly.entity_id
_entity_poly.type
_entity_poly.pdbx_seq_one_letter_code
_entity_poly.pdbx_strand_id
1 'polypeptide(L)'
;MTHPDTEGGQETDLALSASAPLGRYPSPLAAWLGLALLCILMLTAGLNQQIIFLVVEPLKESLSLSDTQIGALGGFALTLVSALAILPLGWLVDRVNRLRLLAACIAIWSASTVGFALAQSFEGLFGFAMGIAVGEAVLGPIMYSLIADMFPRDKWVRANLIMYIAGRLGGFASLAFAGTIIGFAGSGDSVLPPLIAQLDPWRIALIISTLTAPVLIILTLMIRLRSGATVKAQTGGTSQGLFIYFRANARALVGVFLGFGIVFAANGGAAAWFPAALQRGFGAKPTEIGVTMGIIGGCAAAFGVAAAALLERWLRRKVGDLTPMVMAQFATAGTILATPVMLLAPDLTAIYTLYAAKTFLLTVCLSLSPAVLQMLAPSHLRGRVIAVGGLITIIFSSMAPLTVGVLSDTAFHGPKGLMASIVVVSTGRL
;
A
#
# COMPACT_ATOMS: atom_id res chain seq x y z
N MET A 1 -22.94 -14.58 -64.03
CA MET A 1 -22.49 -13.22 -63.75
C MET A 1 -22.17 -13.20 -62.24
N THR A 2 -20.91 -13.39 -62.00
CA THR A 2 -20.31 -13.46 -60.65
C THR A 2 -19.86 -12.06 -60.27
N HIS A 3 -20.28 -11.58 -59.09
CA HIS A 3 -19.68 -10.41 -58.47
C HIS A 3 -18.55 -10.86 -57.57
N PRO A 4 -17.31 -10.37 -57.76
CA PRO A 4 -16.27 -10.40 -56.76
C PRO A 4 -16.05 -9.01 -56.17
N ASP A 5 -15.39 -8.95 -55.00
CA ASP A 5 -14.67 -7.81 -54.42
C ASP A 5 -15.43 -6.88 -53.46
N THR A 6 -15.64 -7.37 -52.22
CA THR A 6 -15.83 -6.49 -51.07
C THR A 6 -15.01 -6.90 -49.82
N GLU A 7 -14.19 -7.95 -49.87
CA GLU A 7 -13.36 -8.38 -48.72
C GLU A 7 -11.99 -7.73 -48.62
N GLY A 8 -11.46 -7.19 -49.75
CA GLY A 8 -10.11 -6.59 -49.76
C GLY A 8 -9.97 -5.19 -49.12
N GLY A 9 -11.09 -4.49 -48.90
CA GLY A 9 -11.10 -3.12 -48.34
C GLY A 9 -10.99 -3.06 -46.81
N GLN A 10 -11.54 -4.06 -46.12
CA GLN A 10 -11.53 -4.07 -44.63
C GLN A 10 -10.21 -4.56 -44.04
N GLU A 11 -9.49 -5.48 -44.71
CA GLU A 11 -8.17 -5.92 -44.22
C GLU A 11 -7.09 -4.85 -44.45
N THR A 12 -7.18 -4.04 -45.50
CA THR A 12 -6.25 -2.93 -45.77
C THR A 12 -6.47 -1.77 -44.79
N ASP A 13 -7.71 -1.47 -44.38
CA ASP A 13 -8.00 -0.43 -43.37
C ASP A 13 -7.60 -0.86 -41.94
N LEU A 14 -7.73 -2.14 -41.61
CA LEU A 14 -7.21 -2.68 -40.34
C LEU A 14 -5.67 -2.69 -40.30
N ALA A 15 -4.98 -2.95 -41.42
CA ALA A 15 -3.53 -2.90 -41.49
C ALA A 15 -2.98 -1.47 -41.49
N LEU A 16 -3.70 -0.50 -42.07
CA LEU A 16 -3.32 0.92 -42.07
C LEU A 16 -3.58 1.60 -40.72
N SER A 17 -4.56 1.12 -39.91
CA SER A 17 -4.81 1.63 -38.56
C SER A 17 -3.76 1.14 -37.55
N ALA A 18 -2.99 0.09 -37.85
CA ALA A 18 -1.93 -0.46 -37.00
C ALA A 18 -0.57 0.24 -37.13
N SER A 19 -0.40 1.18 -38.08
CA SER A 19 0.91 1.77 -38.41
C SER A 19 1.04 3.28 -38.15
N ALA A 20 0.31 3.87 -37.20
CA ALA A 20 0.70 5.18 -36.71
C ALA A 20 2.12 5.08 -36.10
N PRO A 21 3.11 5.87 -36.54
CA PRO A 21 4.48 5.76 -36.02
C PRO A 21 4.44 6.05 -34.52
N LEU A 22 4.62 4.99 -33.74
CA LEU A 22 4.72 5.10 -32.28
C LEU A 22 5.88 6.05 -31.98
N GLY A 23 5.60 7.21 -31.34
CA GLY A 23 6.59 8.22 -31.05
C GLY A 23 7.82 7.67 -30.32
N ARG A 24 8.94 8.36 -30.42
CA ARG A 24 10.20 7.97 -29.79
C ARG A 24 10.06 7.95 -28.27
N TYR A 25 10.63 6.94 -27.62
CA TYR A 25 10.80 6.93 -26.17
C TYR A 25 11.70 8.11 -25.72
N PRO A 26 11.54 8.60 -24.49
CA PRO A 26 12.45 9.59 -23.94
C PRO A 26 13.88 9.05 -23.89
N SER A 27 14.88 9.94 -23.77
CA SER A 27 16.26 9.51 -23.62
C SER A 27 16.41 8.58 -22.40
N PRO A 28 17.35 7.64 -22.41
CA PRO A 28 17.54 6.71 -21.28
C PRO A 28 17.69 7.44 -19.94
N LEU A 29 18.45 8.53 -19.91
CA LEU A 29 18.62 9.35 -18.70
C LEU A 29 17.29 9.93 -18.22
N ALA A 30 16.49 10.51 -19.11
CA ALA A 30 15.20 11.08 -18.74
C ALA A 30 14.21 10.01 -18.22
N ALA A 31 14.23 8.80 -18.80
CA ALA A 31 13.40 7.69 -18.35
C ALA A 31 13.81 7.21 -16.94
N TRP A 32 15.11 7.08 -16.66
CA TRP A 32 15.59 6.65 -15.35
C TRP A 32 15.40 7.73 -14.28
N LEU A 33 15.57 9.02 -14.61
CA LEU A 33 15.25 10.13 -13.71
C LEU A 33 13.75 10.17 -13.40
N GLY A 34 12.89 9.94 -14.40
CA GLY A 34 11.46 9.81 -14.20
C GLY A 34 11.10 8.67 -13.24
N LEU A 35 11.72 7.50 -13.42
CA LEU A 35 11.51 6.37 -12.49
C LEU A 35 11.99 6.70 -11.07
N ALA A 36 13.16 7.33 -10.92
CA ALA A 36 13.67 7.74 -9.61
C ALA A 36 12.68 8.71 -8.92
N LEU A 37 12.12 9.66 -9.66
CA LEU A 37 11.10 10.56 -9.13
C LEU A 37 9.84 9.81 -8.68
N LEU A 38 9.36 8.82 -9.46
CA LEU A 38 8.22 7.99 -9.05
C LEU A 38 8.52 7.19 -7.78
N CYS A 39 9.75 6.69 -7.61
CA CYS A 39 10.19 6.03 -6.38
C CYS A 39 10.18 7.00 -5.18
N ILE A 40 10.64 8.23 -5.37
CA ILE A 40 10.60 9.29 -4.33
C ILE A 40 9.14 9.62 -3.97
N LEU A 41 8.25 9.74 -4.94
CA LEU A 41 6.82 9.96 -4.70
C LEU A 41 6.20 8.84 -3.84
N MET A 42 6.50 7.58 -4.14
CA MET A 42 6.05 6.44 -3.33
C MET A 42 6.57 6.52 -1.89
N LEU A 43 7.83 6.90 -1.73
CA LEU A 43 8.47 7.04 -0.42
C LEU A 43 7.84 8.18 0.38
N THR A 44 7.54 9.31 -0.26
CA THR A 44 6.91 10.47 0.38
C THR A 44 5.46 10.15 0.79
N ALA A 45 4.69 9.45 -0.04
CA ALA A 45 3.35 8.99 0.31
C ALA A 45 3.40 8.03 1.52
N GLY A 46 4.31 7.06 1.49
CA GLY A 46 4.53 6.16 2.62
C GLY A 46 4.94 6.90 3.91
N LEU A 47 5.72 7.97 3.81
CA LEU A 47 6.15 8.78 4.95
C LEU A 47 4.97 9.38 5.70
N ASN A 48 4.03 9.99 5.00
CA ASN A 48 2.82 10.56 5.60
C ASN A 48 2.00 9.53 6.37
N GLN A 49 1.77 8.38 5.76
CA GLN A 49 1.03 7.29 6.40
C GLN A 49 1.74 6.79 7.66
N GLN A 50 3.08 6.68 7.64
CA GLN A 50 3.85 6.24 8.80
C GLN A 50 3.86 7.27 9.92
N ILE A 51 3.89 8.58 9.61
CA ILE A 51 3.75 9.64 10.62
C ILE A 51 2.41 9.48 11.34
N ILE A 52 1.30 9.34 10.60
CA ILE A 52 -0.05 9.18 11.20
C ILE A 52 -0.08 7.98 12.15
N PHE A 53 0.52 6.85 11.81
CA PHE A 53 0.56 5.66 12.68
C PHE A 53 1.44 5.84 13.92
N LEU A 54 2.53 6.61 13.83
CA LEU A 54 3.41 6.89 14.97
C LEU A 54 2.83 7.91 15.95
N VAL A 55 1.96 8.80 15.47
CA VAL A 55 1.41 9.89 16.29
C VAL A 55 0.00 9.60 16.81
N VAL A 56 -0.46 8.35 16.75
CA VAL A 56 -1.80 7.95 17.22
C VAL A 56 -2.04 8.38 18.66
N GLU A 57 -1.09 8.13 19.58
CA GLU A 57 -1.25 8.52 20.99
C GLU A 57 -1.27 10.04 21.20
N PRO A 58 -0.29 10.83 20.71
CA PRO A 58 -0.35 12.27 20.79
C PRO A 58 -1.61 12.88 20.15
N LEU A 59 -2.06 12.33 19.02
CA LEU A 59 -3.29 12.75 18.34
C LEU A 59 -4.53 12.51 19.21
N LYS A 60 -4.59 11.31 19.81
CA LYS A 60 -5.68 10.91 20.71
C LYS A 60 -5.75 11.81 21.93
N GLU A 61 -4.62 12.09 22.58
CA GLU A 61 -4.52 12.94 23.74
C GLU A 61 -4.91 14.39 23.43
N SER A 62 -4.41 14.95 22.32
CA SER A 62 -4.66 16.36 21.96
C SER A 62 -6.12 16.66 21.63
N LEU A 63 -6.89 15.69 21.14
CA LEU A 63 -8.29 15.86 20.72
C LEU A 63 -9.28 14.99 21.52
N SER A 64 -8.81 14.32 22.58
CA SER A 64 -9.63 13.44 23.45
C SER A 64 -10.41 12.37 22.67
N LEU A 65 -9.76 11.74 21.69
CA LEU A 65 -10.38 10.75 20.81
C LEU A 65 -10.41 9.35 21.44
N SER A 66 -11.43 8.56 21.10
CA SER A 66 -11.48 7.14 21.43
C SER A 66 -10.65 6.30 20.47
N ASP A 67 -10.30 5.07 20.85
CA ASP A 67 -9.62 4.12 19.97
C ASP A 67 -10.51 3.73 18.79
N THR A 68 -11.83 3.67 18.99
CA THR A 68 -12.81 3.46 17.92
C THR A 68 -12.74 4.57 16.86
N GLN A 69 -12.64 5.83 17.26
CA GLN A 69 -12.51 6.96 16.35
C GLN A 69 -11.19 6.91 15.56
N ILE A 70 -10.08 6.61 16.22
CA ILE A 70 -8.79 6.41 15.55
C ILE A 70 -8.86 5.22 14.59
N GLY A 71 -9.47 4.12 14.99
CA GLY A 71 -9.69 2.95 14.11
C GLY A 71 -10.54 3.27 12.88
N ALA A 72 -11.56 4.14 13.05
CA ALA A 72 -12.38 4.63 11.93
C ALA A 72 -11.57 5.52 10.97
N LEU A 73 -10.68 6.38 11.47
CA LEU A 73 -9.76 7.16 10.63
C LEU A 73 -8.87 6.24 9.77
N GLY A 74 -8.20 5.27 10.37
CA GLY A 74 -7.30 4.36 9.67
C GLY A 74 -8.01 3.39 8.72
N GLY A 75 -9.13 2.83 9.17
CA GLY A 75 -9.90 1.84 8.41
C GLY A 75 -10.81 2.45 7.35
N PHE A 76 -11.76 3.28 7.77
CA PHE A 76 -12.73 3.84 6.83
C PHE A 76 -12.19 5.02 6.04
N ALA A 77 -11.71 6.07 6.72
CA ALA A 77 -11.33 7.29 6.01
C ALA A 77 -10.11 7.09 5.12
N LEU A 78 -9.06 6.44 5.59
CA LEU A 78 -7.83 6.25 4.80
C LEU A 78 -7.93 5.03 3.87
N THR A 79 -8.33 3.86 4.37
CA THR A 79 -8.22 2.63 3.59
C THR A 79 -9.43 2.37 2.69
N LEU A 80 -10.67 2.44 3.24
CA LEU A 80 -11.87 2.13 2.45
C LEU A 80 -12.15 3.20 1.39
N VAL A 81 -12.01 4.47 1.75
CA VAL A 81 -12.20 5.57 0.79
C VAL A 81 -11.17 5.49 -0.35
N SER A 82 -9.90 5.17 -0.05
CA SER A 82 -8.88 4.95 -1.09
C SER A 82 -9.29 3.83 -2.04
N ALA A 83 -9.78 2.69 -1.51
CA ALA A 83 -10.25 1.57 -2.32
C ALA A 83 -11.42 1.96 -3.24
N LEU A 84 -12.39 2.71 -2.72
CA LEU A 84 -13.54 3.17 -3.50
C LEU A 84 -13.14 4.21 -4.55
N ALA A 85 -12.19 5.08 -4.24
CA ALA A 85 -11.67 6.12 -5.13
C ALA A 85 -10.90 5.55 -6.34
N ILE A 86 -10.29 4.35 -6.20
CA ILE A 86 -9.57 3.69 -7.31
C ILE A 86 -10.47 3.52 -8.55
N LEU A 87 -11.76 3.20 -8.37
CA LEU A 87 -12.67 2.94 -9.48
C LEU A 87 -12.92 4.18 -10.36
N PRO A 88 -13.42 5.32 -9.81
CA PRO A 88 -13.65 6.52 -10.61
C PRO A 88 -12.34 7.15 -11.10
N LEU A 89 -11.29 7.12 -10.30
CA LEU A 89 -10.01 7.69 -10.68
C LEU A 89 -9.30 6.81 -11.73
N GLY A 90 -9.42 5.48 -11.67
CA GLY A 90 -8.96 4.59 -12.72
C GLY A 90 -9.59 4.90 -14.09
N TRP A 91 -10.92 5.17 -14.12
CA TRP A 91 -11.60 5.64 -15.30
C TRP A 91 -11.07 7.01 -15.79
N LEU A 92 -10.71 7.89 -14.86
CA LEU A 92 -10.16 9.20 -15.18
C LEU A 92 -8.74 9.10 -15.75
N VAL A 93 -7.91 8.17 -15.28
CA VAL A 93 -6.54 7.91 -15.78
C VAL A 93 -6.53 7.65 -17.29
N ASP A 94 -7.57 6.98 -17.80
CA ASP A 94 -7.68 6.64 -19.24
C ASP A 94 -8.17 7.82 -20.12
N ARG A 95 -8.66 8.90 -19.52
CA ARG A 95 -9.30 10.02 -20.23
C ARG A 95 -8.56 11.35 -20.15
N VAL A 96 -7.73 11.52 -19.12
CA VAL A 96 -6.99 12.78 -18.91
C VAL A 96 -5.49 12.57 -19.02
N ASN A 97 -4.75 13.65 -19.10
CA ASN A 97 -3.29 13.58 -19.05
C ASN A 97 -2.83 13.04 -17.69
N ARG A 98 -2.18 11.87 -17.70
CA ARG A 98 -1.76 11.14 -16.50
C ARG A 98 -0.83 11.94 -15.59
N LEU A 99 0.08 12.77 -16.16
CA LEU A 99 0.98 13.60 -15.36
C LEU A 99 0.22 14.74 -14.66
N ARG A 100 -0.76 15.34 -15.34
CA ARG A 100 -1.62 16.37 -14.73
C ARG A 100 -2.50 15.77 -13.64
N LEU A 101 -3.05 14.57 -13.87
CA LEU A 101 -3.82 13.85 -12.86
C LEU A 101 -2.95 13.50 -11.66
N LEU A 102 -1.74 13.00 -11.88
CA LEU A 102 -0.80 12.69 -10.81
C LEU A 102 -0.44 13.94 -10.00
N ALA A 103 -0.15 15.06 -10.67
CA ALA A 103 0.13 16.33 -10.03
C ALA A 103 -1.08 16.86 -9.20
N ALA A 104 -2.30 16.72 -9.72
CA ALA A 104 -3.52 17.07 -8.99
C ALA A 104 -3.72 16.18 -7.76
N CYS A 105 -3.47 14.88 -7.87
CA CYS A 105 -3.53 13.94 -6.75
C CYS A 105 -2.51 14.28 -5.67
N ILE A 106 -1.26 14.64 -6.04
CA ILE A 106 -0.24 15.10 -5.09
C ILE A 106 -0.70 16.38 -4.39
N ALA A 107 -1.29 17.33 -5.11
CA ALA A 107 -1.80 18.57 -4.54
C ALA A 107 -2.95 18.32 -3.56
N ILE A 108 -3.94 17.48 -3.92
CA ILE A 108 -5.06 17.11 -3.05
C ILE A 108 -4.56 16.42 -1.79
N TRP A 109 -3.71 15.40 -1.93
CA TRP A 109 -3.13 14.69 -0.82
C TRP A 109 -2.35 15.61 0.13
N SER A 110 -1.46 16.46 -0.40
CA SER A 110 -0.64 17.36 0.41
C SER A 110 -1.47 18.43 1.11
N ALA A 111 -2.43 19.06 0.41
CA ALA A 111 -3.34 20.02 1.02
C ALA A 111 -4.21 19.39 2.12
N SER A 112 -4.68 18.17 1.88
CA SER A 112 -5.45 17.40 2.88
C SER A 112 -4.60 17.01 4.08
N THR A 113 -3.30 16.70 3.90
CA THR A 113 -2.39 16.42 5.02
C THR A 113 -2.16 17.67 5.87
N VAL A 114 -2.00 18.84 5.26
CA VAL A 114 -1.93 20.11 6.01
C VAL A 114 -3.25 20.38 6.74
N GLY A 115 -4.38 20.18 6.08
CA GLY A 115 -5.70 20.31 6.72
C GLY A 115 -5.88 19.33 7.89
N PHE A 116 -5.44 18.09 7.75
CA PHE A 116 -5.44 17.09 8.82
C PHE A 116 -4.58 17.54 10.02
N ALA A 117 -3.38 18.07 9.75
CA ALA A 117 -2.50 18.59 10.78
C ALA A 117 -3.08 19.80 11.54
N LEU A 118 -3.91 20.60 10.89
CA LEU A 118 -4.55 21.79 11.47
C LEU A 118 -5.95 21.51 12.04
N ALA A 119 -6.51 20.32 11.84
CA ALA A 119 -7.84 19.97 12.33
C ALA A 119 -7.90 20.00 13.86
N GLN A 120 -9.06 20.45 14.38
CA GLN A 120 -9.33 20.58 15.82
C GLN A 120 -10.53 19.73 16.27
N SER A 121 -11.12 18.93 15.35
CA SER A 121 -12.22 18.02 15.65
C SER A 121 -12.07 16.71 14.92
N PHE A 122 -12.76 15.67 15.38
CA PHE A 122 -12.80 14.37 14.73
C PHE A 122 -13.33 14.46 13.29
N GLU A 123 -14.40 15.23 13.07
CA GLU A 123 -15.02 15.39 11.76
C GLU A 123 -14.06 16.05 10.77
N GLY A 124 -13.29 17.05 11.23
CA GLY A 124 -12.22 17.67 10.44
C GLY A 124 -11.13 16.69 10.07
N LEU A 125 -10.62 15.92 11.05
CA LEU A 125 -9.64 14.86 10.81
C LEU A 125 -10.17 13.83 9.80
N PHE A 126 -11.41 13.39 9.98
CA PHE A 126 -12.03 12.38 9.12
C PHE A 126 -12.18 12.88 7.69
N GLY A 127 -12.66 14.11 7.51
CA GLY A 127 -12.81 14.74 6.19
C GLY A 127 -11.47 14.91 5.46
N PHE A 128 -10.43 15.39 6.15
CA PHE A 128 -9.10 15.52 5.56
C PHE A 128 -8.42 14.15 5.33
N ALA A 129 -8.66 13.14 6.18
CA ALA A 129 -8.19 11.77 5.94
C ALA A 129 -8.80 11.19 4.66
N MET A 130 -10.07 11.44 4.38
CA MET A 130 -10.69 11.06 3.10
C MET A 130 -10.01 11.76 1.92
N GLY A 131 -9.65 13.04 2.05
CA GLY A 131 -8.91 13.79 1.03
C GLY A 131 -7.51 13.20 0.78
N ILE A 132 -6.79 12.80 1.83
CA ILE A 132 -5.50 12.07 1.72
C ILE A 132 -5.72 10.76 0.95
N ALA A 133 -6.73 9.98 1.33
CA ALA A 133 -7.05 8.71 0.71
C ALA A 133 -7.36 8.83 -0.79
N VAL A 134 -8.14 9.83 -1.19
CA VAL A 134 -8.45 10.11 -2.61
C VAL A 134 -7.18 10.50 -3.38
N GLY A 135 -6.34 11.36 -2.81
CA GLY A 135 -5.09 11.78 -3.45
C GLY A 135 -4.09 10.64 -3.62
N GLU A 136 -4.03 9.70 -2.68
CA GLU A 136 -3.12 8.54 -2.75
C GLU A 136 -3.66 7.39 -3.59
N ALA A 137 -4.97 7.25 -3.78
CA ALA A 137 -5.63 6.09 -4.36
C ALA A 137 -5.08 5.64 -5.72
N VAL A 138 -4.70 6.57 -6.58
CA VAL A 138 -4.24 6.26 -7.94
C VAL A 138 -2.74 6.38 -8.14
N LEU A 139 -1.97 6.72 -7.10
CA LEU A 139 -0.52 6.86 -7.23
C LEU A 139 0.09 5.57 -7.82
N GLY A 140 -0.20 4.41 -7.24
CA GLY A 140 0.28 3.12 -7.72
C GLY A 140 -0.10 2.85 -9.18
N PRO A 141 -1.40 2.76 -9.54
CA PRO A 141 -1.84 2.51 -10.90
C PRO A 141 -1.26 3.47 -11.95
N ILE A 142 -1.23 4.78 -11.65
CA ILE A 142 -0.64 5.76 -12.58
C ILE A 142 0.85 5.51 -12.74
N MET A 143 1.60 5.34 -11.65
CA MET A 143 3.04 5.16 -11.69
C MET A 143 3.43 3.93 -12.51
N TYR A 144 2.76 2.78 -12.31
CA TYR A 144 2.99 1.58 -13.12
C TYR A 144 2.63 1.79 -14.59
N SER A 145 1.59 2.58 -14.90
CA SER A 145 1.24 2.88 -16.29
C SER A 145 2.28 3.79 -16.98
N LEU A 146 2.87 4.73 -16.24
CA LEU A 146 3.91 5.64 -16.75
C LEU A 146 5.20 4.89 -17.13
N ILE A 147 5.52 3.78 -16.46
CA ILE A 147 6.69 2.95 -16.82
C ILE A 147 6.59 2.45 -18.26
N ALA A 148 5.40 2.07 -18.72
CA ALA A 148 5.19 1.63 -20.10
C ALA A 148 5.41 2.73 -21.14
N ASP A 149 5.19 3.99 -20.73
CA ASP A 149 5.38 5.17 -21.60
C ASP A 149 6.82 5.71 -21.55
N MET A 150 7.58 5.37 -20.50
CA MET A 150 8.98 5.80 -20.34
C MET A 150 10.00 4.78 -20.88
N PHE A 151 9.68 3.48 -20.81
CA PHE A 151 10.62 2.42 -21.12
C PHE A 151 10.15 1.52 -22.26
N PRO A 152 11.06 1.05 -23.13
CA PRO A 152 10.77 0.00 -24.08
C PRO A 152 10.52 -1.35 -23.36
N ARG A 153 9.86 -2.28 -24.05
CA ARG A 153 9.37 -3.56 -23.46
C ARG A 153 10.45 -4.40 -22.78
N ASP A 154 11.65 -4.41 -23.33
CA ASP A 154 12.83 -5.13 -22.79
C ASP A 154 13.25 -4.64 -21.39
N LYS A 155 12.94 -3.38 -21.03
CA LYS A 155 13.27 -2.76 -19.72
C LYS A 155 12.12 -2.76 -18.71
N TRP A 156 10.90 -3.14 -19.10
CA TRP A 156 9.73 -3.10 -18.23
C TRP A 156 9.91 -3.93 -16.96
N VAL A 157 10.42 -5.15 -17.08
CA VAL A 157 10.63 -6.03 -15.92
C VAL A 157 11.56 -5.36 -14.90
N ARG A 158 12.67 -4.79 -15.37
CA ARG A 158 13.64 -4.12 -14.50
C ARG A 158 13.06 -2.86 -13.85
N ALA A 159 12.35 -2.02 -14.61
CA ALA A 159 11.74 -0.81 -14.07
C ALA A 159 10.63 -1.11 -13.05
N ASN A 160 9.75 -2.08 -13.36
CA ASN A 160 8.70 -2.52 -12.44
C ASN A 160 9.27 -3.15 -11.18
N LEU A 161 10.37 -3.92 -11.28
CA LEU A 161 11.04 -4.50 -10.11
C LEU A 161 11.62 -3.42 -9.20
N ILE A 162 12.28 -2.40 -9.75
CA ILE A 162 12.80 -1.25 -8.98
C ILE A 162 11.65 -0.55 -8.27
N MET A 163 10.54 -0.29 -8.97
CA MET A 163 9.35 0.34 -8.39
C MET A 163 8.73 -0.50 -7.27
N TYR A 164 8.64 -1.82 -7.46
CA TYR A 164 8.14 -2.75 -6.45
C TYR A 164 9.02 -2.75 -5.19
N ILE A 165 10.35 -2.82 -5.37
CA ILE A 165 11.32 -2.78 -4.27
C ILE A 165 11.23 -1.43 -3.53
N ALA A 166 11.16 -0.32 -4.28
CA ALA A 166 11.00 1.02 -3.70
C ALA A 166 9.73 1.11 -2.85
N GLY A 167 8.59 0.57 -3.32
CA GLY A 167 7.34 0.55 -2.55
C GLY A 167 7.41 -0.33 -1.31
N ARG A 168 8.05 -1.50 -1.40
CA ARG A 168 8.11 -2.46 -0.27
C ARG A 168 9.12 -2.04 0.80
N LEU A 169 10.34 -1.71 0.43
CA LEU A 169 11.36 -1.27 1.37
C LEU A 169 11.18 0.20 1.75
N GLY A 170 10.62 1.00 0.85
CA GLY A 170 10.29 2.40 1.10
C GLY A 170 9.34 2.59 2.28
N GLY A 171 8.37 1.69 2.49
CA GLY A 171 7.49 1.73 3.66
C GLY A 171 8.25 1.65 5.00
N PHE A 172 9.25 0.78 5.09
CA PHE A 172 10.10 0.69 6.30
C PHE A 172 11.06 1.87 6.43
N ALA A 173 11.65 2.33 5.33
CA ALA A 173 12.46 3.56 5.32
C ALA A 173 11.61 4.76 5.74
N SER A 174 10.38 4.88 5.23
CA SER A 174 9.44 5.93 5.62
C SER A 174 9.11 5.90 7.12
N LEU A 175 8.99 4.72 7.72
CA LEU A 175 8.78 4.58 9.15
C LEU A 175 9.97 5.11 9.96
N ALA A 176 11.20 4.80 9.54
CA ALA A 176 12.40 5.33 10.17
C ALA A 176 12.51 6.86 10.03
N PHE A 177 12.26 7.39 8.82
CA PHE A 177 12.21 8.83 8.59
C PHE A 177 11.11 9.53 9.37
N ALA A 178 9.92 8.93 9.48
CA ALA A 178 8.84 9.46 10.29
C ALA A 178 9.26 9.62 11.76
N GLY A 179 9.91 8.60 12.33
CA GLY A 179 10.44 8.66 13.69
C GLY A 179 11.46 9.80 13.87
N THR A 180 12.37 9.99 12.91
CA THR A 180 13.36 11.09 12.98
C THR A 180 12.72 12.47 12.85
N ILE A 181 11.74 12.65 11.98
CA ILE A 181 11.00 13.92 11.81
C ILE A 181 10.21 14.27 13.08
N ILE A 182 9.55 13.30 13.70
CA ILE A 182 8.82 13.50 14.95
C ILE A 182 9.79 13.90 16.07
N GLY A 183 10.97 13.23 16.15
CA GLY A 183 12.01 13.59 17.10
C GLY A 183 12.54 15.00 16.91
N PHE A 184 12.79 15.40 15.66
CA PHE A 184 13.22 16.77 15.32
C PHE A 184 12.14 17.79 15.69
N ALA A 185 10.88 17.53 15.37
CA ALA A 185 9.77 18.41 15.70
C ALA A 185 9.58 18.60 17.21
N GLY A 186 9.91 17.59 18.02
CA GLY A 186 9.79 17.62 19.49
C GLY A 186 11.03 18.13 20.23
N SER A 187 12.18 18.37 19.55
CA SER A 187 13.43 18.73 20.23
C SER A 187 13.49 20.19 20.77
N GLY A 188 12.57 21.05 20.32
CA GLY A 188 12.59 22.48 20.69
C GLY A 188 13.71 23.31 20.04
N ASP A 189 14.75 22.68 19.50
CA ASP A 189 15.89 23.32 18.84
C ASP A 189 15.63 23.62 17.34
N SER A 190 14.42 23.35 16.87
CA SER A 190 14.08 23.54 15.46
C SER A 190 13.96 25.02 15.12
N VAL A 191 14.71 25.47 14.10
CA VAL A 191 14.61 26.80 13.50
C VAL A 191 13.30 26.90 12.67
N LEU A 192 12.16 26.75 13.36
CA LEU A 192 10.84 26.81 12.74
C LEU A 192 10.26 28.22 12.88
N PRO A 193 9.48 28.70 11.90
CA PRO A 193 8.74 29.95 12.05
C PRO A 193 7.90 29.93 13.34
N PRO A 194 7.81 31.07 14.08
CA PRO A 194 7.10 31.12 15.37
C PRO A 194 5.66 30.63 15.32
N LEU A 195 4.99 30.78 14.18
CA LEU A 195 3.62 30.31 13.97
C LEU A 195 3.51 28.78 13.98
N ILE A 196 4.53 28.08 13.47
CA ILE A 196 4.55 26.61 13.40
C ILE A 196 5.10 26.02 14.69
N ALA A 197 6.08 26.70 15.32
CA ALA A 197 6.73 26.24 16.54
C ALA A 197 5.77 26.12 17.74
N GLN A 198 4.60 26.77 17.70
CA GLN A 198 3.58 26.68 18.76
C GLN A 198 2.64 25.47 18.61
N LEU A 199 2.72 24.74 17.48
CA LEU A 199 1.89 23.56 17.23
C LEU A 199 2.48 22.33 17.95
N ASP A 200 1.59 21.36 18.23
CA ASP A 200 2.03 20.05 18.72
C ASP A 200 3.07 19.40 17.79
N PRO A 201 4.07 18.69 18.32
CA PRO A 201 5.12 18.07 17.48
C PRO A 201 4.61 17.18 16.35
N TRP A 202 3.49 16.48 16.57
CA TRP A 202 2.89 15.63 15.55
C TRP A 202 2.31 16.44 14.37
N ARG A 203 1.75 17.63 14.63
CA ARG A 203 1.25 18.56 13.61
C ARG A 203 2.39 19.10 12.77
N ILE A 204 3.47 19.47 13.41
CA ILE A 204 4.70 19.94 12.78
C ILE A 204 5.28 18.84 11.87
N ALA A 205 5.36 17.60 12.34
CA ALA A 205 5.88 16.47 11.56
C ALA A 205 5.08 16.24 10.27
N LEU A 206 3.75 16.31 10.32
CA LEU A 206 2.88 16.20 9.14
C LEU A 206 3.08 17.37 8.17
N ILE A 207 3.18 18.61 8.68
CA ILE A 207 3.42 19.79 7.83
C ILE A 207 4.79 19.68 7.13
N ILE A 208 5.85 19.32 7.86
CA ILE A 208 7.19 19.13 7.29
C ILE A 208 7.17 18.09 6.17
N SER A 209 6.45 16.98 6.34
CA SER A 209 6.37 15.94 5.31
C SER A 209 5.76 16.41 4.00
N THR A 210 4.94 17.47 4.03
CA THR A 210 4.31 18.04 2.83
C THR A 210 5.15 19.12 2.13
N LEU A 211 6.22 19.61 2.74
CA LEU A 211 7.04 20.69 2.16
C LEU A 211 7.68 20.28 0.82
N THR A 212 7.87 19.00 0.58
CA THR A 212 8.40 18.48 -0.68
C THR A 212 7.38 18.51 -1.82
N ALA A 213 6.09 18.62 -1.52
CA ALA A 213 5.00 18.46 -2.51
C ALA A 213 5.05 19.46 -3.67
N PRO A 214 5.29 20.78 -3.47
CA PRO A 214 5.37 21.72 -4.60
C PRO A 214 6.48 21.34 -5.58
N VAL A 215 7.64 20.92 -5.07
CA VAL A 215 8.77 20.46 -5.90
C VAL A 215 8.40 19.18 -6.65
N LEU A 216 7.77 18.23 -5.98
CA LEU A 216 7.33 16.96 -6.57
C LEU A 216 6.27 17.20 -7.66
N ILE A 217 5.35 18.14 -7.47
CA ILE A 217 4.36 18.54 -8.49
C ILE A 217 5.07 19.08 -9.75
N ILE A 218 5.98 20.03 -9.59
CA ILE A 218 6.73 20.60 -10.71
C ILE A 218 7.52 19.52 -11.44
N LEU A 219 8.29 18.73 -10.70
CA LEU A 219 9.10 17.64 -11.29
C LEU A 219 8.23 16.60 -12.00
N THR A 220 7.05 16.27 -11.45
CA THR A 220 6.10 15.35 -12.10
C THR A 220 5.63 15.88 -13.44
N LEU A 221 5.32 17.15 -13.54
CA LEU A 221 4.90 17.78 -14.80
C LEU A 221 6.04 17.87 -15.83
N MET A 222 7.30 17.80 -15.39
CA MET A 222 8.47 17.78 -16.25
C MET A 222 8.84 16.39 -16.78
N ILE A 223 8.22 15.31 -16.30
CA ILE A 223 8.48 13.94 -16.78
C ILE A 223 8.19 13.88 -18.29
N ARG A 224 9.14 13.36 -19.04
CA ARG A 224 9.00 13.16 -20.48
C ARG A 224 8.45 11.77 -20.76
N LEU A 225 7.33 11.74 -21.48
CA LEU A 225 6.67 10.52 -21.92
C LEU A 225 6.79 10.36 -23.43
N ARG A 226 6.56 9.16 -23.92
CA ARG A 226 6.46 8.85 -25.33
C ARG A 226 5.32 9.64 -25.99
N SER A 227 5.56 10.30 -27.10
CA SER A 227 4.54 11.01 -27.85
C SER A 227 3.51 10.03 -28.47
N GLY A 228 2.22 10.29 -28.27
CA GLY A 228 1.13 9.48 -28.88
C GLY A 228 0.70 8.24 -28.08
N ALA A 229 1.14 8.08 -26.83
CA ALA A 229 0.71 6.98 -25.96
C ALA A 229 -0.70 7.22 -25.38
N THR A 230 -1.73 7.12 -26.22
CA THR A 230 -3.10 6.88 -25.75
C THR A 230 -3.30 5.36 -25.67
N VAL A 231 -3.26 4.82 -24.46
CA VAL A 231 -3.58 3.41 -24.23
C VAL A 231 -5.09 3.23 -24.47
N LYS A 232 -5.47 2.56 -25.55
CA LYS A 232 -6.81 1.99 -25.67
C LYS A 232 -6.94 0.94 -24.57
N ALA A 233 -7.81 1.18 -23.61
CA ALA A 233 -8.22 0.18 -22.63
C ALA A 233 -8.74 -1.05 -23.38
N GLN A 234 -8.10 -2.19 -23.21
CA GLN A 234 -8.63 -3.47 -23.69
C GLN A 234 -9.85 -3.84 -22.83
N THR A 235 -11.01 -3.34 -23.19
CA THR A 235 -12.30 -3.82 -22.71
C THR A 235 -12.64 -5.13 -23.40
N GLY A 236 -12.05 -6.23 -22.96
CA GLY A 236 -12.31 -7.53 -23.55
C GLY A 236 -12.77 -8.56 -22.51
N GLY A 237 -14.02 -8.97 -22.58
CA GLY A 237 -14.53 -10.17 -21.92
C GLY A 237 -15.91 -9.99 -21.25
N THR A 238 -16.83 -10.88 -21.57
CA THR A 238 -18.18 -10.91 -21.00
C THR A 238 -18.15 -11.28 -19.50
N SER A 239 -18.97 -10.59 -18.70
CA SER A 239 -19.13 -10.85 -17.26
C SER A 239 -19.68 -12.26 -16.93
N GLN A 240 -20.38 -12.88 -17.87
CA GLN A 240 -20.93 -14.23 -17.71
C GLN A 240 -19.88 -15.32 -17.45
N GLY A 241 -18.74 -15.29 -18.16
CA GLY A 241 -17.70 -16.29 -17.95
C GLY A 241 -17.05 -16.22 -16.55
N LEU A 242 -16.96 -15.03 -15.98
CA LEU A 242 -16.45 -14.84 -14.63
C LEU A 242 -17.39 -15.45 -13.58
N PHE A 243 -18.68 -15.19 -13.66
CA PHE A 243 -19.67 -15.71 -12.72
C PHE A 243 -19.72 -17.25 -12.73
N ILE A 244 -19.73 -17.86 -13.92
CA ILE A 244 -19.71 -19.32 -14.07
C ILE A 244 -18.44 -19.90 -13.44
N TYR A 245 -17.29 -19.28 -13.68
CA TYR A 245 -16.01 -19.69 -13.11
C TYR A 245 -16.02 -19.61 -11.58
N PHE A 246 -16.51 -18.50 -11.00
CA PHE A 246 -16.62 -18.33 -9.54
C PHE A 246 -17.54 -19.39 -8.92
N ARG A 247 -18.67 -19.68 -9.53
CA ARG A 247 -19.61 -20.69 -9.04
C ARG A 247 -18.99 -22.11 -9.08
N ALA A 248 -18.29 -22.45 -10.16
CA ALA A 248 -17.63 -23.74 -10.32
C ALA A 248 -16.46 -23.97 -9.34
N ASN A 249 -15.73 -22.89 -8.99
CA ASN A 249 -14.53 -22.95 -8.15
C ASN A 249 -14.72 -22.25 -6.79
N ALA A 250 -15.97 -22.04 -6.35
CA ALA A 250 -16.31 -21.21 -5.19
C ALA A 250 -15.55 -21.62 -3.93
N ARG A 251 -15.44 -22.91 -3.62
CA ARG A 251 -14.76 -23.40 -2.42
C ARG A 251 -13.28 -23.02 -2.39
N ALA A 252 -12.57 -23.20 -3.51
CA ALA A 252 -11.13 -22.88 -3.61
C ALA A 252 -10.92 -21.35 -3.56
N LEU A 253 -11.71 -20.59 -4.32
CA LEU A 253 -11.59 -19.13 -4.39
C LEU A 253 -11.94 -18.46 -3.06
N VAL A 254 -13.04 -18.87 -2.43
CA VAL A 254 -13.46 -18.37 -1.10
C VAL A 254 -12.38 -18.70 -0.06
N GLY A 255 -11.86 -19.93 -0.03
CA GLY A 255 -10.81 -20.31 0.91
C GLY A 255 -9.55 -19.47 0.76
N VAL A 256 -9.10 -19.23 -0.47
CA VAL A 256 -7.89 -18.43 -0.72
C VAL A 256 -8.15 -16.94 -0.46
N PHE A 257 -9.29 -16.39 -0.88
CA PHE A 257 -9.60 -14.98 -0.67
C PHE A 257 -9.83 -14.66 0.81
N LEU A 258 -10.53 -15.53 1.56
CA LEU A 258 -10.66 -15.37 3.01
C LEU A 258 -9.31 -15.53 3.71
N GLY A 259 -8.50 -16.52 3.32
CA GLY A 259 -7.17 -16.71 3.88
C GLY A 259 -6.28 -15.48 3.69
N PHE A 260 -6.17 -14.95 2.48
CA PHE A 260 -5.45 -13.69 2.25
C PHE A 260 -6.13 -12.50 2.92
N GLY A 261 -7.47 -12.42 2.91
CA GLY A 261 -8.23 -11.39 3.60
C GLY A 261 -7.86 -11.29 5.07
N ILE A 262 -7.81 -12.42 5.80
CA ILE A 262 -7.40 -12.48 7.20
C ILE A 262 -5.94 -12.05 7.38
N VAL A 263 -5.03 -12.49 6.52
CA VAL A 263 -3.60 -12.08 6.58
C VAL A 263 -3.46 -10.57 6.37
N PHE A 264 -4.17 -10.01 5.40
CA PHE A 264 -4.14 -8.56 5.15
C PHE A 264 -4.81 -7.77 6.26
N ALA A 265 -5.91 -8.26 6.84
CA ALA A 265 -6.54 -7.66 8.02
C ALA A 265 -5.58 -7.68 9.22
N ALA A 266 -4.95 -8.82 9.50
CA ALA A 266 -3.96 -8.96 10.55
C ALA A 266 -2.79 -7.98 10.38
N ASN A 267 -2.33 -7.80 9.14
CA ASN A 267 -1.27 -6.82 8.83
C ASN A 267 -1.77 -5.38 8.95
N GLY A 268 -2.94 -5.05 8.41
CA GLY A 268 -3.51 -3.69 8.44
C GLY A 268 -3.81 -3.21 9.85
N GLY A 269 -4.46 -4.05 10.67
CA GLY A 269 -4.70 -3.75 12.09
C GLY A 269 -3.40 -3.59 12.88
N ALA A 270 -2.46 -4.52 12.70
CA ALA A 270 -1.17 -4.44 13.38
C ALA A 270 -0.35 -3.21 12.92
N ALA A 271 -0.31 -2.90 11.63
CA ALA A 271 0.45 -1.75 11.13
C ALA A 271 -0.05 -0.42 11.70
N ALA A 272 -1.38 -0.26 11.80
CA ALA A 272 -1.99 0.97 12.31
C ALA A 272 -1.79 1.15 13.82
N TRP A 273 -1.86 0.07 14.60
CA TRP A 273 -1.94 0.13 16.06
C TRP A 273 -0.68 -0.32 16.79
N PHE A 274 0.22 -1.03 16.13
CA PHE A 274 1.39 -1.59 16.80
C PHE A 274 2.31 -0.51 17.41
N PRO A 275 2.59 0.64 16.74
CA PRO A 275 3.33 1.73 17.36
C PRO A 275 2.64 2.27 18.64
N ALA A 276 1.33 2.47 18.61
CA ALA A 276 0.57 2.91 19.78
C ALA A 276 0.59 1.87 20.91
N ALA A 277 0.50 0.58 20.58
CA ALA A 277 0.60 -0.49 21.57
C ALA A 277 1.98 -0.55 22.25
N LEU A 278 3.06 -0.21 21.54
CA LEU A 278 4.39 -0.10 22.15
C LEU A 278 4.51 1.15 23.03
N GLN A 279 3.90 2.25 22.65
CA GLN A 279 3.85 3.46 23.48
C GLN A 279 3.10 3.18 24.79
N ARG A 280 1.89 2.60 24.75
CA ARG A 280 1.07 2.29 25.93
C ARG A 280 1.66 1.18 26.81
N GLY A 281 2.12 0.10 26.18
CA GLY A 281 2.56 -1.10 26.91
C GLY A 281 3.96 -1.01 27.48
N PHE A 282 4.84 -0.25 26.86
CA PHE A 282 6.28 -0.21 27.20
C PHE A 282 6.83 1.21 27.39
N GLY A 283 6.02 2.25 27.22
CA GLY A 283 6.47 3.65 27.34
C GLY A 283 7.49 4.08 26.27
N ALA A 284 7.57 3.36 25.14
CA ALA A 284 8.53 3.64 24.08
C ALA A 284 8.18 4.94 23.33
N LYS A 285 9.18 5.73 23.00
CA LYS A 285 9.00 7.00 22.28
C LYS A 285 8.71 6.77 20.80
N PRO A 286 7.84 7.59 20.15
CA PRO A 286 7.56 7.47 18.71
C PRO A 286 8.80 7.46 17.83
N THR A 287 9.81 8.28 18.18
CA THR A 287 11.11 8.34 17.49
C THR A 287 11.84 6.99 17.51
N GLU A 288 11.97 6.40 18.70
CA GLU A 288 12.62 5.10 18.88
C GLU A 288 11.88 4.00 18.13
N ILE A 289 10.56 3.96 18.28
CA ILE A 289 9.68 3.00 17.59
C ILE A 289 9.86 3.10 16.07
N GLY A 290 9.76 4.31 15.53
CA GLY A 290 9.86 4.54 14.08
C GLY A 290 11.20 4.08 13.51
N VAL A 291 12.32 4.49 14.12
CA VAL A 291 13.67 4.14 13.68
C VAL A 291 13.89 2.63 13.82
N THR A 292 13.60 2.06 15.00
CA THR A 292 13.87 0.64 15.28
C THR A 292 13.02 -0.28 14.42
N MET A 293 11.71 -0.03 14.36
CA MET A 293 10.81 -0.83 13.50
C MET A 293 11.14 -0.67 12.02
N GLY A 294 11.52 0.53 11.60
CA GLY A 294 11.91 0.79 10.21
C GLY A 294 13.13 -0.01 9.80
N ILE A 295 14.20 0.03 10.60
CA ILE A 295 15.45 -0.71 10.32
C ILE A 295 15.21 -2.23 10.41
N ILE A 296 14.71 -2.70 11.55
CA ILE A 296 14.48 -4.14 11.80
C ILE A 296 13.49 -4.71 10.80
N GLY A 297 12.37 -4.00 10.56
CA GLY A 297 11.35 -4.41 9.61
C GLY A 297 11.86 -4.44 8.18
N GLY A 298 12.66 -3.44 7.78
CA GLY A 298 13.29 -3.38 6.45
C GLY A 298 14.25 -4.54 6.22
N CYS A 299 15.14 -4.82 7.18
CA CYS A 299 16.04 -5.97 7.13
C CYS A 299 15.26 -7.29 7.08
N ALA A 300 14.29 -7.49 7.97
CA ALA A 300 13.47 -8.69 8.01
C ALA A 300 12.70 -8.90 6.69
N ALA A 301 12.16 -7.83 6.10
CA ALA A 301 11.48 -7.91 4.81
C ALA A 301 12.45 -8.24 3.66
N ALA A 302 13.63 -7.64 3.61
CA ALA A 302 14.64 -7.96 2.60
C ALA A 302 15.07 -9.43 2.67
N PHE A 303 15.36 -9.93 3.87
CA PHE A 303 15.67 -11.35 4.10
C PHE A 303 14.48 -12.26 3.77
N GLY A 304 13.24 -11.83 4.06
CA GLY A 304 12.01 -12.57 3.73
C GLY A 304 11.82 -12.76 2.22
N VAL A 305 12.03 -11.72 1.42
CA VAL A 305 11.99 -11.81 -0.05
C VAL A 305 13.08 -12.76 -0.58
N ALA A 306 14.30 -12.61 -0.09
CA ALA A 306 15.41 -13.48 -0.49
C ALA A 306 15.15 -14.95 -0.11
N ALA A 307 14.68 -15.19 1.11
CA ALA A 307 14.32 -16.52 1.59
C ALA A 307 13.19 -17.14 0.78
N ALA A 308 12.15 -16.36 0.42
CA ALA A 308 11.05 -16.83 -0.42
C ALA A 308 11.58 -17.34 -1.78
N ALA A 309 12.46 -16.59 -2.43
CA ALA A 309 13.02 -16.95 -3.72
C ALA A 309 13.93 -18.18 -3.66
N LEU A 310 14.77 -18.30 -2.61
CA LEU A 310 15.69 -19.43 -2.43
C LEU A 310 14.94 -20.70 -2.04
N LEU A 311 14.01 -20.58 -1.10
CA LEU A 311 13.24 -21.71 -0.57
C LEU A 311 12.26 -22.26 -1.64
N GLU A 312 11.68 -21.37 -2.48
CA GLU A 312 10.84 -21.76 -3.61
C GLU A 312 11.62 -22.67 -4.57
N ARG A 313 12.82 -22.27 -4.98
CA ARG A 313 13.67 -23.06 -5.88
C ARG A 313 14.02 -24.43 -5.30
N TRP A 314 14.31 -24.51 -4.01
CA TRP A 314 14.67 -25.75 -3.34
C TRP A 314 13.45 -26.66 -3.15
N LEU A 315 12.32 -26.10 -2.68
CA LEU A 315 11.11 -26.85 -2.38
C LEU A 315 10.39 -27.32 -3.64
N ARG A 316 10.47 -26.55 -4.73
CA ARG A 316 9.87 -26.90 -6.02
C ARG A 316 10.35 -28.24 -6.57
N ARG A 317 11.59 -28.63 -6.24
CA ARG A 317 12.12 -29.95 -6.60
C ARG A 317 11.43 -31.10 -5.88
N LYS A 318 10.79 -30.83 -4.70
CA LYS A 318 10.13 -31.82 -3.84
C LYS A 318 8.61 -31.79 -3.96
N VAL A 319 8.02 -30.61 -4.06
CA VAL A 319 6.57 -30.36 -3.99
C VAL A 319 5.99 -30.01 -5.36
N GLY A 320 6.84 -29.69 -6.35
CA GLY A 320 6.41 -29.33 -7.70
C GLY A 320 5.74 -27.96 -7.76
N ASP A 321 4.75 -27.80 -8.63
CA ASP A 321 4.10 -26.51 -8.92
C ASP A 321 3.25 -25.96 -7.76
N LEU A 322 2.88 -26.79 -6.79
CA LEU A 322 2.12 -26.33 -5.60
C LEU A 322 3.00 -25.60 -4.56
N THR A 323 4.31 -25.52 -4.76
CA THR A 323 5.27 -24.91 -3.83
C THR A 323 4.85 -23.52 -3.34
N PRO A 324 4.43 -22.56 -4.17
CA PRO A 324 4.03 -21.24 -3.69
C PRO A 324 2.85 -21.27 -2.71
N MET A 325 1.90 -22.19 -2.95
CA MET A 325 0.73 -22.35 -2.08
C MET A 325 1.11 -22.93 -0.72
N VAL A 326 1.92 -23.97 -0.71
CA VAL A 326 2.41 -24.64 0.51
C VAL A 326 3.23 -23.64 1.35
N MET A 327 4.17 -22.93 0.73
CA MET A 327 4.99 -21.92 1.41
C MET A 327 4.14 -20.79 1.99
N ALA A 328 3.15 -20.28 1.23
CA ALA A 328 2.25 -19.24 1.72
C ALA A 328 1.43 -19.72 2.93
N GLN A 329 0.97 -20.98 2.95
CA GLN A 329 0.25 -21.55 4.08
C GLN A 329 1.12 -21.64 5.34
N PHE A 330 2.35 -22.15 5.24
CA PHE A 330 3.28 -22.22 6.37
C PHE A 330 3.67 -20.83 6.89
N ALA A 331 3.94 -19.89 6.00
CA ALA A 331 4.26 -18.51 6.36
C ALA A 331 3.07 -17.81 7.05
N THR A 332 1.85 -18.04 6.57
CA THR A 332 0.61 -17.57 7.21
C THR A 332 0.43 -18.16 8.59
N ALA A 333 0.53 -19.48 8.72
CA ALA A 333 0.41 -20.16 10.00
C ALA A 333 1.46 -19.66 11.01
N GLY A 334 2.72 -19.51 10.58
CA GLY A 334 3.78 -18.95 11.40
C GLY A 334 3.49 -17.50 11.83
N THR A 335 2.95 -16.67 10.96
CA THR A 335 2.55 -15.28 11.29
C THR A 335 1.44 -15.25 12.33
N ILE A 336 0.41 -16.10 12.17
CA ILE A 336 -0.71 -16.22 13.12
C ILE A 336 -0.22 -16.73 14.48
N LEU A 337 0.67 -17.71 14.52
CA LEU A 337 1.22 -18.24 15.77
C LEU A 337 2.18 -17.28 16.47
N ALA A 338 2.98 -16.52 15.71
CA ALA A 338 3.91 -15.55 16.28
C ALA A 338 3.21 -14.35 16.96
N THR A 339 2.01 -14.00 16.50
CA THR A 339 1.32 -12.80 16.99
C THR A 339 0.89 -12.91 18.47
N PRO A 340 0.27 -14.01 18.97
CA PRO A 340 -0.06 -14.15 20.40
C PRO A 340 1.16 -14.17 21.31
N VAL A 341 2.28 -14.66 20.84
CA VAL A 341 3.55 -14.72 21.61
C VAL A 341 4.02 -13.31 21.99
N MET A 342 3.65 -12.28 21.21
CA MET A 342 3.97 -10.89 21.54
C MET A 342 3.37 -10.42 22.86
N LEU A 343 2.23 -11.01 23.33
CA LEU A 343 1.64 -10.70 24.64
C LEU A 343 2.52 -11.18 25.80
N LEU A 344 3.33 -12.20 25.58
CA LEU A 344 4.21 -12.81 26.58
C LEU A 344 5.60 -12.14 26.62
N ALA A 345 5.86 -11.20 25.72
CA ALA A 345 7.16 -10.53 25.67
C ALA A 345 7.42 -9.73 26.96
N PRO A 346 8.57 -9.95 27.61
CA PRO A 346 8.89 -9.27 28.86
C PRO A 346 9.36 -7.82 28.64
N ASP A 347 9.98 -7.53 27.52
CA ASP A 347 10.62 -6.25 27.24
C ASP A 347 10.53 -5.87 25.76
N LEU A 348 10.98 -4.66 25.42
CA LEU A 348 11.02 -4.12 24.06
C LEU A 348 11.91 -4.93 23.12
N THR A 349 13.01 -5.50 23.61
CA THR A 349 13.94 -6.30 22.80
C THR A 349 13.26 -7.56 22.30
N ALA A 350 12.54 -8.26 23.19
CA ALA A 350 11.75 -9.43 22.85
C ALA A 350 10.65 -9.09 21.82
N ILE A 351 9.94 -7.97 22.01
CA ILE A 351 8.92 -7.48 21.05
C ILE A 351 9.53 -7.20 19.68
N TYR A 352 10.65 -6.49 19.60
CA TYR A 352 11.29 -6.20 18.32
C TYR A 352 11.81 -7.46 17.62
N THR A 353 12.28 -8.43 18.37
CA THR A 353 12.69 -9.75 17.83
C THR A 353 11.48 -10.50 17.24
N LEU A 354 10.36 -10.54 17.96
CA LEU A 354 9.12 -11.14 17.48
C LEU A 354 8.54 -10.39 16.29
N TYR A 355 8.64 -9.05 16.29
CA TYR A 355 8.26 -8.22 15.15
C TYR A 355 9.10 -8.53 13.91
N ALA A 356 10.42 -8.70 14.06
CA ALA A 356 11.30 -9.13 12.97
C ALA A 356 10.89 -10.49 12.40
N ALA A 357 10.66 -11.48 13.26
CA ALA A 357 10.23 -12.82 12.86
C ALA A 357 8.87 -12.79 12.15
N LYS A 358 7.89 -12.06 12.70
CA LYS A 358 6.58 -11.87 12.09
C LYS A 358 6.69 -11.18 10.73
N THR A 359 7.47 -10.10 10.62
CA THR A 359 7.66 -9.35 9.37
C THR A 359 8.34 -10.20 8.31
N PHE A 360 9.32 -11.01 8.68
CA PHE A 360 9.97 -11.97 7.80
C PHE A 360 8.95 -12.97 7.22
N LEU A 361 8.18 -13.65 8.08
CA LEU A 361 7.17 -14.63 7.67
C LEU A 361 6.07 -13.99 6.80
N LEU A 362 5.57 -12.82 7.21
CA LEU A 362 4.57 -12.06 6.46
C LEU A 362 5.09 -11.70 5.07
N THR A 363 6.34 -11.28 4.95
CA THR A 363 6.95 -10.91 3.66
C THR A 363 7.12 -12.14 2.77
N VAL A 364 7.49 -13.29 3.31
CA VAL A 364 7.48 -14.56 2.55
C VAL A 364 6.09 -14.85 2.00
N CYS A 365 5.04 -14.77 2.83
CA CYS A 365 3.66 -14.98 2.42
C CYS A 365 3.22 -14.01 1.30
N LEU A 366 3.43 -12.71 1.51
CA LEU A 366 2.97 -11.67 0.59
C LEU A 366 3.73 -11.69 -0.75
N SER A 367 5.01 -12.06 -0.77
CA SER A 367 5.77 -12.16 -2.01
C SER A 367 5.31 -13.32 -2.92
N LEU A 368 4.69 -14.36 -2.35
CA LEU A 368 4.14 -15.50 -3.07
C LEU A 368 2.66 -15.32 -3.46
N SER A 369 1.96 -14.36 -2.87
CA SER A 369 0.52 -14.16 -3.10
C SER A 369 0.13 -13.97 -4.59
N PRO A 370 0.88 -13.22 -5.43
CA PRO A 370 0.56 -13.10 -6.85
C PRO A 370 0.66 -14.44 -7.58
N ALA A 371 1.65 -15.27 -7.23
CA ALA A 371 1.81 -16.59 -7.85
C ALA A 371 0.64 -17.52 -7.48
N VAL A 372 0.23 -17.54 -6.21
CA VAL A 372 -0.93 -18.32 -5.75
C VAL A 372 -2.21 -17.89 -6.46
N LEU A 373 -2.46 -16.58 -6.58
CA LEU A 373 -3.64 -16.06 -7.28
C LEU A 373 -3.60 -16.37 -8.79
N GLN A 374 -2.42 -16.36 -9.40
CA GLN A 374 -2.26 -16.73 -10.82
C GLN A 374 -2.51 -18.20 -11.09
N MET A 375 -2.21 -19.09 -10.14
CA MET A 375 -2.47 -20.53 -10.26
C MET A 375 -3.96 -20.87 -10.23
N LEU A 376 -4.76 -20.06 -9.54
CA LEU A 376 -6.19 -20.27 -9.36
C LEU A 376 -7.03 -19.89 -10.58
N ALA A 377 -6.51 -19.14 -11.54
CA ALA A 377 -7.31 -18.58 -12.60
C ALA A 377 -6.77 -18.90 -14.00
N PRO A 378 -7.63 -19.34 -14.95
CA PRO A 378 -7.26 -19.50 -16.33
C PRO A 378 -6.81 -18.16 -16.93
N SER A 379 -5.92 -18.19 -17.92
CA SER A 379 -5.24 -17.01 -18.46
C SER A 379 -6.18 -15.87 -18.87
N HIS A 380 -7.33 -16.18 -19.46
CA HIS A 380 -8.33 -15.21 -19.93
C HIS A 380 -9.17 -14.56 -18.82
N LEU A 381 -9.23 -15.14 -17.60
CA LEU A 381 -9.96 -14.59 -16.43
C LEU A 381 -9.04 -14.09 -15.33
N ARG A 382 -7.71 -14.35 -15.44
CA ARG A 382 -6.73 -14.12 -14.39
C ARG A 382 -6.76 -12.70 -13.81
N GLY A 383 -6.76 -11.69 -14.67
CA GLY A 383 -6.80 -10.29 -14.23
C GLY A 383 -8.06 -9.95 -13.40
N ARG A 384 -9.22 -10.49 -13.79
CA ARG A 384 -10.48 -10.26 -13.08
C ARG A 384 -10.56 -10.98 -11.74
N VAL A 385 -10.07 -12.22 -11.68
CA VAL A 385 -9.99 -13.00 -10.44
C VAL A 385 -9.07 -12.31 -9.43
N ILE A 386 -7.90 -11.81 -9.88
CA ILE A 386 -6.97 -11.04 -9.05
C ILE A 386 -7.62 -9.74 -8.57
N ALA A 387 -8.37 -9.03 -9.43
CA ALA A 387 -9.05 -7.79 -9.05
C ALA A 387 -10.12 -8.02 -7.98
N VAL A 388 -10.93 -9.07 -8.10
CA VAL A 388 -11.92 -9.43 -7.08
C VAL A 388 -11.25 -9.83 -5.77
N GLY A 389 -10.18 -10.65 -5.83
CA GLY A 389 -9.39 -11.00 -4.66
C GLY A 389 -8.79 -9.77 -3.98
N GLY A 390 -8.25 -8.81 -4.75
CA GLY A 390 -7.75 -7.54 -4.27
C GLY A 390 -8.82 -6.72 -3.55
N LEU A 391 -10.02 -6.61 -4.12
CA LEU A 391 -11.14 -5.89 -3.50
C LEU A 391 -11.52 -6.51 -2.14
N ILE A 392 -11.63 -7.84 -2.08
CA ILE A 392 -11.93 -8.54 -0.83
C ILE A 392 -10.85 -8.27 0.21
N THR A 393 -9.57 -8.38 -0.15
CA THR A 393 -8.46 -8.14 0.79
C THR A 393 -8.42 -6.70 1.29
N ILE A 394 -8.77 -5.70 0.47
CA ILE A 394 -8.85 -4.30 0.90
C ILE A 394 -10.00 -4.10 1.89
N ILE A 395 -11.18 -4.69 1.66
CA ILE A 395 -12.32 -4.61 2.58
C ILE A 395 -11.93 -5.18 3.96
N PHE A 396 -11.33 -6.37 4.00
CA PHE A 396 -10.84 -6.97 5.24
C PHE A 396 -9.79 -6.11 5.93
N SER A 397 -8.84 -5.57 5.17
CA SER A 397 -7.78 -4.69 5.70
C SER A 397 -8.35 -3.38 6.26
N SER A 398 -9.40 -2.82 5.66
CA SER A 398 -10.02 -1.57 6.11
C SER A 398 -10.83 -1.73 7.40
N MET A 399 -11.42 -2.90 7.61
CA MET A 399 -12.18 -3.17 8.84
C MET A 399 -11.28 -3.42 10.05
N ALA A 400 -10.07 -3.93 9.84
CA ALA A 400 -9.20 -4.35 10.94
C ALA A 400 -8.80 -3.22 11.91
N PRO A 401 -8.38 -2.02 11.49
CA PRO A 401 -8.07 -0.93 12.42
C PRO A 401 -9.26 -0.52 13.28
N LEU A 402 -10.45 -0.46 12.69
CA LEU A 402 -11.68 -0.16 13.44
C LEU A 402 -11.98 -1.24 14.48
N THR A 403 -11.91 -2.51 14.08
CA THR A 403 -12.20 -3.64 14.99
C THR A 403 -11.23 -3.66 16.17
N VAL A 404 -9.93 -3.39 15.94
CA VAL A 404 -8.94 -3.25 17.01
C VAL A 404 -9.31 -2.11 17.96
N GLY A 405 -9.70 -0.94 17.42
CA GLY A 405 -10.12 0.21 18.23
C GLY A 405 -11.35 -0.09 19.09
N VAL A 406 -12.39 -0.69 18.50
CA VAL A 406 -13.61 -1.08 19.25
C VAL A 406 -13.28 -2.08 20.36
N LEU A 407 -12.47 -3.11 20.08
CA LEU A 407 -12.07 -4.09 21.09
C LEU A 407 -11.23 -3.45 22.20
N SER A 408 -10.38 -2.49 21.89
CA SER A 408 -9.58 -1.76 22.88
C SER A 408 -10.45 -0.90 23.79
N ASP A 409 -11.50 -0.27 23.26
CA ASP A 409 -12.40 0.57 24.05
C ASP A 409 -13.41 -0.26 24.87
N THR A 410 -13.82 -1.44 24.40
CA THR A 410 -14.94 -2.19 25.00
C THR A 410 -14.56 -3.45 25.75
N ALA A 411 -13.55 -4.20 25.27
CA ALA A 411 -13.25 -5.55 25.78
C ALA A 411 -11.91 -5.65 26.51
N PHE A 412 -10.89 -4.94 26.04
CA PHE A 412 -9.53 -5.09 26.53
C PHE A 412 -8.99 -3.77 27.09
N HIS A 413 -9.00 -3.63 28.41
CA HIS A 413 -8.54 -2.42 29.09
C HIS A 413 -7.11 -2.60 29.63
N GLY A 414 -6.45 -1.46 29.94
CA GLY A 414 -5.13 -1.42 30.55
C GLY A 414 -3.97 -1.37 29.54
N PRO A 415 -2.72 -1.34 30.03
CA PRO A 415 -1.53 -1.05 29.20
C PRO A 415 -1.30 -2.07 28.05
N LYS A 416 -1.66 -3.34 28.25
CA LYS A 416 -1.56 -4.38 27.24
C LYS A 416 -2.87 -4.65 26.48
N GLY A 417 -3.96 -3.93 26.78
CA GLY A 417 -5.28 -4.13 26.19
C GLY A 417 -5.27 -3.94 24.67
N LEU A 418 -4.61 -2.88 24.19
CA LEU A 418 -4.47 -2.64 22.77
C LEU A 418 -3.68 -3.76 22.04
N MET A 419 -2.62 -4.29 22.67
CA MET A 419 -1.88 -5.42 22.11
C MET A 419 -2.76 -6.68 22.07
N ALA A 420 -3.60 -6.93 23.09
CA ALA A 420 -4.55 -8.04 23.10
C ALA A 420 -5.58 -7.90 21.96
N SER A 421 -6.12 -6.70 21.73
CA SER A 421 -7.03 -6.40 20.62
C SER A 421 -6.39 -6.70 19.26
N ILE A 422 -5.13 -6.29 19.06
CA ILE A 422 -4.35 -6.60 17.85
C ILE A 422 -4.22 -8.13 17.66
N VAL A 423 -3.93 -8.86 18.73
CA VAL A 423 -3.77 -10.33 18.68
C VAL A 423 -5.08 -11.01 18.31
N VAL A 424 -6.21 -10.62 18.91
CA VAL A 424 -7.53 -11.20 18.61
C VAL A 424 -7.88 -11.01 17.14
N VAL A 425 -7.77 -9.79 16.62
CA VAL A 425 -8.04 -9.48 15.21
C VAL A 425 -7.07 -10.23 14.28
N SER A 426 -5.79 -10.29 14.63
CA SER A 426 -4.76 -10.94 13.82
C SER A 426 -4.87 -12.46 13.79
N THR A 427 -5.52 -13.08 14.77
CA THR A 427 -5.72 -14.55 14.83
C THR A 427 -7.09 -14.98 14.31
N GLY A 428 -7.97 -14.04 13.94
CA GLY A 428 -9.33 -14.33 13.47
C GLY A 428 -10.24 -14.93 14.53
N ARG A 429 -9.99 -14.65 15.81
CA ARG A 429 -10.80 -15.12 16.96
C ARG A 429 -11.90 -14.12 17.34
N LEU A 430 -12.59 -13.59 16.35
CA LEU A 430 -13.77 -12.71 16.52
C LEU A 430 -15.03 -13.53 16.69
#